data_30cb4f35085900621624125c53b9ae42
#
_entry.id   30cb4f35085900621624125c53b9ae42
#
_cell.length_a   1.000
_cell.length_b   1.000
_cell.length_c   1.000
_cell.angle_alpha   90.00
_cell.angle_beta   90.00
_cell.angle_gamma   90.00
#
_symmetry.space_group_name_H-M   'P 1'
#
loop_
_entity.id
_entity.type
_entity.pdbx_description
1 polymer ?
#
loop_
_entity_poly.entity_id
_entity_poly.type
_entity_poly.pdbx_seq_one_letter_code
_entity_poly.pdbx_strand_id
1 'polypeptide(L)'
;MTAQNNYFLVEGKYNTARVFSQKRDETAVEQIAAICSNAAYKNSQIRIMPDYHPGLGSVIGFTATLENRIIPNTVGVDINCGMHCSRLGKVEINFRLLDQFIRSSIPHGFKHNQKISPRIPSDIKEEIVRVSKKLGLGADNQLKGIGSLGGGNHFIEINQAENGDKYLVIHSGSRNFGLQICNYHQKQAYQYCRQQYKKAADLELKVEYDLNKSNSFLEGKLAAEYYQDMKVAQKYADLNRKIMAERILEFLELEALASFQTRHNYINFEDHIIRKGAVSAHQDEKILIPLNMRDGSILARGLGNPD
;
A
#
# COMPACT_ATOMS: atom_id res chain seq x y z
N MET A 1 31.44 -5.97 -21.10
CA MET A 1 31.08 -4.80 -20.24
C MET A 1 30.56 -5.34 -18.95
N THR A 2 31.32 -5.24 -17.87
CA THR A 2 30.88 -5.63 -16.53
C THR A 2 29.71 -4.72 -16.15
N ALA A 3 28.53 -5.30 -15.89
CA ALA A 3 27.38 -4.55 -15.39
C ALA A 3 27.82 -3.84 -14.11
N GLN A 4 27.99 -2.52 -14.18
CA GLN A 4 28.14 -1.70 -12.97
C GLN A 4 26.92 -1.95 -12.10
N ASN A 5 27.13 -2.46 -10.90
CA ASN A 5 26.04 -2.66 -9.94
C ASN A 5 25.38 -1.30 -9.67
N ASN A 6 24.18 -1.09 -10.20
CA ASN A 6 23.39 0.13 -10.02
C ASN A 6 22.76 0.21 -8.61
N TYR A 7 23.44 -0.31 -7.60
CA TYR A 7 22.98 -0.25 -6.22
C TYR A 7 24.13 0.00 -5.23
N PHE A 8 23.82 0.50 -4.05
CA PHE A 8 24.72 0.53 -2.89
C PHE A 8 24.16 -0.29 -1.75
N LEU A 9 25.00 -0.62 -0.79
CA LEU A 9 24.63 -1.39 0.41
C LEU A 9 24.42 -0.46 1.60
N VAL A 10 23.41 -0.79 2.43
CA VAL A 10 23.21 -0.19 3.74
C VAL A 10 23.20 -1.31 4.76
N GLU A 11 24.16 -1.27 5.67
CA GLU A 11 24.36 -2.29 6.69
C GLU A 11 23.69 -1.90 8.01
N GLY A 12 23.12 -2.88 8.70
CA GLY A 12 22.63 -2.79 10.06
C GLY A 12 23.20 -3.92 10.91
N LYS A 13 22.75 -4.00 12.17
CA LYS A 13 23.26 -5.01 13.12
C LYS A 13 22.96 -6.46 12.69
N TYR A 14 21.85 -6.71 12.00
CA TYR A 14 21.37 -8.06 11.71
C TYR A 14 21.25 -8.35 10.22
N ASN A 15 21.20 -7.34 9.37
CA ASN A 15 20.95 -7.50 7.94
C ASN A 15 21.59 -6.38 7.12
N THR A 16 21.61 -6.57 5.81
CA THR A 16 22.10 -5.60 4.82
C THR A 16 21.08 -5.42 3.72
N ALA A 17 20.71 -4.18 3.42
CA ALA A 17 19.80 -3.84 2.33
C ALA A 17 20.58 -3.49 1.05
N ARG A 18 20.04 -3.88 -0.12
CA ARG A 18 20.47 -3.36 -1.42
C ARG A 18 19.57 -2.19 -1.82
N VAL A 19 20.16 -1.03 -2.10
CA VAL A 19 19.45 0.19 -2.50
C VAL A 19 19.70 0.47 -3.97
N PHE A 20 18.71 0.29 -4.82
CA PHE A 20 18.79 0.43 -6.27
C PHE A 20 18.70 1.90 -6.69
N SER A 21 19.63 2.73 -6.24
CA SER A 21 19.71 4.15 -6.57
C SER A 21 21.16 4.59 -6.59
N GLN A 22 21.45 5.63 -7.37
CA GLN A 22 22.74 6.32 -7.35
C GLN A 22 22.74 7.52 -6.39
N LYS A 23 21.57 8.03 -6.05
CA LYS A 23 21.39 9.15 -5.11
C LYS A 23 21.32 8.60 -3.68
N ARG A 24 21.94 9.31 -2.73
CA ARG A 24 21.81 9.04 -1.31
C ARG A 24 21.01 10.15 -0.64
N ASP A 25 20.00 9.75 0.09
CA ASP A 25 19.26 10.59 1.04
C ASP A 25 19.62 10.11 2.44
N GLU A 26 20.34 10.93 3.20
CA GLU A 26 20.89 10.54 4.51
C GLU A 26 19.81 10.11 5.49
N THR A 27 18.68 10.83 5.55
CA THR A 27 17.55 10.49 6.43
C THR A 27 16.95 9.13 6.06
N ALA A 28 16.79 8.85 4.77
CA ALA A 28 16.29 7.56 4.32
C ALA A 28 17.31 6.44 4.57
N VAL A 29 18.61 6.68 4.39
CA VAL A 29 19.67 5.72 4.69
C VAL A 29 19.68 5.35 6.18
N GLU A 30 19.52 6.32 7.08
CA GLU A 30 19.38 6.07 8.52
C GLU A 30 18.15 5.19 8.84
N GLN A 31 17.02 5.44 8.19
CA GLN A 31 15.82 4.60 8.34
C GLN A 31 16.06 3.16 7.84
N ILE A 32 16.76 2.98 6.71
CA ILE A 32 17.12 1.67 6.18
C ILE A 32 18.06 0.93 7.15
N ALA A 33 19.08 1.60 7.68
CA ALA A 33 20.00 1.03 8.66
C ALA A 33 19.29 0.61 9.96
N ALA A 34 18.31 1.39 10.41
CA ALA A 34 17.47 1.04 11.55
C ALA A 34 16.63 -0.23 11.30
N ILE A 35 16.08 -0.40 10.10
CA ILE A 35 15.36 -1.63 9.70
C ILE A 35 16.32 -2.82 9.64
N CYS A 36 17.50 -2.67 9.03
CA CYS A 36 18.53 -3.70 8.98
C CYS A 36 19.07 -4.06 10.37
N SER A 37 18.92 -3.17 11.34
CA SER A 37 19.26 -3.40 12.76
C SER A 37 18.11 -3.99 13.58
N ASN A 38 16.95 -4.29 12.95
CA ASN A 38 15.82 -4.91 13.63
C ASN A 38 15.84 -6.43 13.43
N ALA A 39 15.82 -7.18 14.53
CA ALA A 39 15.84 -8.64 14.49
C ALA A 39 14.62 -9.27 13.78
N ALA A 40 13.53 -8.52 13.57
CA ALA A 40 12.38 -8.99 12.80
C ALA A 40 12.73 -9.26 11.33
N TYR A 41 13.76 -8.59 10.81
CA TYR A 41 14.21 -8.73 9.41
C TYR A 41 15.57 -9.43 9.26
N LYS A 42 16.04 -10.14 10.31
CA LYS A 42 17.37 -10.81 10.31
C LYS A 42 17.60 -11.71 9.11
N ASN A 43 16.58 -12.45 8.69
CA ASN A 43 16.68 -13.42 7.60
C ASN A 43 16.02 -12.93 6.30
N SER A 44 15.45 -11.73 6.29
CA SER A 44 14.75 -11.19 5.13
C SER A 44 15.71 -10.71 4.05
N GLN A 45 15.34 -10.88 2.80
CA GLN A 45 16.00 -10.17 1.70
C GLN A 45 15.39 -8.77 1.61
N ILE A 46 16.20 -7.73 1.90
CA ILE A 46 15.75 -6.33 1.87
C ILE A 46 16.23 -5.69 0.57
N ARG A 47 15.29 -5.12 -0.19
CA ARG A 47 15.55 -4.39 -1.43
C ARG A 47 14.84 -3.05 -1.38
N ILE A 48 15.52 -1.99 -1.76
CA ILE A 48 14.99 -0.62 -1.75
C ILE A 48 14.97 -0.11 -3.19
N MET A 49 13.77 0.34 -3.62
CA MET A 49 13.53 0.77 -5.00
C MET A 49 14.16 2.15 -5.29
N PRO A 50 14.37 2.50 -6.57
CA PRO A 50 15.18 3.67 -6.97
C PRO A 50 14.69 5.04 -6.47
N ASP A 51 13.38 5.22 -6.33
CA ASP A 51 12.74 6.47 -5.91
C ASP A 51 12.53 6.57 -4.38
N TYR A 52 13.31 5.82 -3.63
CA TYR A 52 13.19 5.75 -2.18
C TYR A 52 13.33 7.13 -1.50
N HIS A 53 12.54 7.33 -0.46
CA HIS A 53 12.58 8.53 0.36
C HIS A 53 12.04 8.24 1.77
N PRO A 54 12.26 9.14 2.75
CA PRO A 54 11.79 8.92 4.11
C PRO A 54 10.30 8.67 4.21
N GLY A 55 9.91 7.73 5.09
CA GLY A 55 8.52 7.37 5.35
C GLY A 55 8.26 7.01 6.80
N LEU A 56 6.99 6.89 7.20
CA LEU A 56 6.61 6.48 8.55
C LEU A 56 6.87 4.99 8.76
N GLY A 57 7.74 4.61 9.68
CA GLY A 57 8.06 3.22 10.04
C GLY A 57 9.08 2.53 9.12
N SER A 58 9.11 2.87 7.84
CA SER A 58 10.13 2.47 6.86
C SER A 58 10.16 3.48 5.72
N VAL A 59 11.21 3.47 4.93
CA VAL A 59 11.27 4.25 3.68
C VAL A 59 10.16 3.83 2.72
N ILE A 60 9.72 4.74 1.87
CA ILE A 60 8.98 4.43 0.65
C ILE A 60 9.96 3.77 -0.33
N GLY A 61 9.50 2.84 -1.14
CA GLY A 61 10.36 1.98 -1.96
C GLY A 61 10.87 0.72 -1.24
N PHE A 62 10.44 0.49 0.01
CA PHE A 62 10.84 -0.68 0.79
C PHE A 62 10.19 -1.98 0.29
N THR A 63 11.03 -3.01 0.12
CA THR A 63 10.58 -4.39 -0.07
C THR A 63 11.39 -5.34 0.82
N ALA A 64 10.74 -6.38 1.34
CA ALA A 64 11.40 -7.43 2.11
C ALA A 64 10.65 -8.76 1.97
N THR A 65 11.38 -9.88 1.99
CA THR A 65 10.74 -11.18 2.14
C THR A 65 10.04 -11.29 3.49
N LEU A 66 8.82 -11.84 3.48
CA LEU A 66 8.02 -12.05 4.67
C LEU A 66 8.52 -13.30 5.41
N GLU A 67 8.95 -13.09 6.63
CA GLU A 67 9.41 -14.15 7.55
C GLU A 67 8.39 -14.37 8.68
N ASN A 68 8.83 -14.97 9.78
CA ASN A 68 7.97 -15.30 10.92
C ASN A 68 7.50 -14.05 11.71
N ARG A 69 8.10 -12.89 11.46
CA ARG A 69 7.82 -11.63 12.15
C ARG A 69 7.40 -10.56 11.17
N ILE A 70 6.49 -9.69 11.61
CA ILE A 70 6.04 -8.55 10.81
C ILE A 70 5.92 -7.29 11.68
N ILE A 71 6.41 -6.18 11.15
CA ILE A 71 6.20 -4.84 11.71
C ILE A 71 5.08 -4.19 10.90
N PRO A 72 3.87 -3.97 11.43
CA PRO A 72 2.76 -3.41 10.65
C PRO A 72 3.08 -2.09 9.94
N ASN A 73 3.86 -1.21 10.57
CA ASN A 73 4.27 0.07 9.98
C ASN A 73 5.14 -0.06 8.72
N THR A 74 5.78 -1.21 8.46
CA THR A 74 6.57 -1.41 7.24
C THR A 74 5.74 -1.70 6.01
N VAL A 75 4.47 -2.07 6.17
CA VAL A 75 3.48 -2.07 5.08
C VAL A 75 2.94 -0.67 4.84
N GLY A 76 2.85 0.13 5.90
CA GLY A 76 2.31 1.49 5.89
C GLY A 76 0.86 1.56 6.35
N VAL A 77 0.44 2.79 6.66
CA VAL A 77 -0.90 3.07 7.21
C VAL A 77 -2.00 3.06 6.14
N ASP A 78 -1.67 3.34 4.88
CA ASP A 78 -2.61 3.23 3.77
C ASP A 78 -2.43 1.87 3.08
N ILE A 79 -2.95 0.84 3.75
CA ILE A 79 -2.86 -0.55 3.28
C ILE A 79 -3.50 -0.66 1.91
N ASN A 80 -2.77 -1.27 0.97
CA ASN A 80 -3.19 -1.49 -0.41
C ASN A 80 -3.50 -0.18 -1.17
N CYS A 81 -2.81 0.92 -0.80
CA CYS A 81 -2.75 2.07 -1.69
C CYS A 81 -2.25 1.62 -3.06
N GLY A 82 -2.84 2.14 -4.11
CA GLY A 82 -2.57 1.67 -5.46
C GLY A 82 -3.41 2.39 -6.49
N MET A 83 -3.29 1.97 -7.74
CA MET A 83 -3.97 2.58 -8.86
C MET A 83 -4.91 1.63 -9.55
N HIS A 84 -6.07 2.13 -9.95
CA HIS A 84 -6.97 1.50 -10.90
C HIS A 84 -6.81 2.21 -12.25
N CYS A 85 -6.58 1.44 -13.30
CA CYS A 85 -6.43 1.94 -14.66
C CYS A 85 -7.48 1.33 -15.56
N SER A 86 -8.28 2.16 -16.23
CA SER A 86 -9.27 1.75 -17.22
C SER A 86 -8.96 2.34 -18.59
N ARG A 87 -8.72 1.52 -19.59
CA ARG A 87 -8.55 1.95 -20.99
C ARG A 87 -9.91 2.26 -21.59
N LEU A 88 -10.07 3.50 -22.06
CA LEU A 88 -11.32 4.01 -22.65
C LEU A 88 -11.33 3.96 -24.18
N GLY A 89 -10.15 3.86 -24.81
CA GLY A 89 -9.99 4.00 -26.26
C GLY A 89 -10.00 5.46 -26.71
N LYS A 90 -10.26 5.65 -28.01
CA LYS A 90 -10.31 7.00 -28.63
C LYS A 90 -11.70 7.58 -28.45
N VAL A 91 -11.93 8.25 -27.34
CA VAL A 91 -13.21 8.85 -26.97
C VAL A 91 -13.08 10.35 -26.76
N GLU A 92 -14.13 11.10 -27.02
CA GLU A 92 -14.21 12.51 -26.69
C GLU A 92 -14.78 12.67 -25.27
N ILE A 93 -14.13 13.49 -24.44
CA ILE A 93 -14.53 13.71 -23.05
C ILE A 93 -14.69 15.22 -22.82
N ASN A 94 -15.85 15.61 -22.31
CA ASN A 94 -16.05 16.95 -21.81
C ASN A 94 -15.44 17.07 -20.40
N PHE A 95 -14.17 17.50 -20.33
CA PHE A 95 -13.43 17.59 -19.07
C PHE A 95 -14.07 18.54 -18.06
N ARG A 96 -14.76 19.59 -18.51
CA ARG A 96 -15.45 20.52 -17.61
C ARG A 96 -16.61 19.83 -16.88
N LEU A 97 -17.42 19.07 -17.61
CA LEU A 97 -18.53 18.31 -17.01
C LEU A 97 -18.00 17.18 -16.12
N LEU A 98 -16.95 16.50 -16.55
CA LEU A 98 -16.30 15.45 -15.75
C LEU A 98 -15.75 16.01 -14.43
N ASP A 99 -15.04 17.14 -14.44
CA ASP A 99 -14.53 17.79 -13.22
C ASP A 99 -15.68 18.18 -12.28
N GLN A 100 -16.76 18.75 -12.78
CA GLN A 100 -17.95 19.09 -12.01
C GLN A 100 -18.57 17.84 -11.37
N PHE A 101 -18.71 16.77 -12.13
CA PHE A 101 -19.20 15.47 -11.63
C PHE A 101 -18.31 14.91 -10.51
N ILE A 102 -17.00 14.84 -10.75
CA ILE A 102 -16.05 14.31 -9.75
C ILE A 102 -16.15 15.12 -8.46
N ARG A 103 -16.11 16.44 -8.52
CA ARG A 103 -16.17 17.31 -7.33
C ARG A 103 -17.47 17.19 -6.55
N SER A 104 -18.59 17.01 -7.24
CA SER A 104 -19.90 16.89 -6.59
C SER A 104 -20.22 15.48 -6.10
N SER A 105 -19.70 14.46 -6.79
CA SER A 105 -20.14 13.07 -6.61
C SER A 105 -19.13 12.15 -5.96
N ILE A 106 -17.82 12.44 -6.04
CA ILE A 106 -16.77 11.63 -5.42
C ILE A 106 -16.26 12.34 -4.15
N PRO A 107 -16.57 11.83 -2.95
CA PRO A 107 -16.09 12.44 -1.72
C PRO A 107 -14.55 12.42 -1.64
N HIS A 108 -13.95 13.49 -1.14
CA HIS A 108 -12.50 13.64 -0.99
C HIS A 108 -12.12 14.16 0.40
N GLY A 109 -10.84 14.09 0.74
CA GLY A 109 -10.37 14.43 2.08
C GLY A 109 -10.96 13.49 3.13
N PHE A 110 -11.55 14.03 4.17
CA PHE A 110 -12.20 13.29 5.26
C PHE A 110 -13.68 12.99 5.00
N LYS A 111 -14.23 13.42 3.87
CA LYS A 111 -15.64 13.21 3.54
C LYS A 111 -15.92 11.76 3.15
N HIS A 112 -17.16 11.31 3.43
CA HIS A 112 -17.69 10.00 3.09
C HIS A 112 -18.94 10.14 2.23
N ASN A 113 -19.36 9.06 1.56
CA ASN A 113 -20.66 9.00 0.91
C ASN A 113 -21.79 9.12 1.96
N GLN A 114 -22.91 9.71 1.59
CA GLN A 114 -24.08 9.81 2.49
C GLN A 114 -24.70 8.45 2.79
N LYS A 115 -24.69 7.55 1.80
CA LYS A 115 -25.25 6.20 1.88
C LYS A 115 -24.17 5.16 1.57
N ILE A 116 -24.34 3.97 2.12
CA ILE A 116 -23.52 2.79 1.78
C ILE A 116 -23.83 2.41 0.34
N SER A 117 -22.79 2.21 -0.47
CA SER A 117 -22.95 1.82 -1.87
C SER A 117 -23.59 0.44 -1.99
N PRO A 118 -24.64 0.27 -2.82
CA PRO A 118 -25.22 -1.04 -3.11
C PRO A 118 -24.28 -1.96 -3.91
N ARG A 119 -23.20 -1.41 -4.46
CA ARG A 119 -22.18 -2.16 -5.22
C ARG A 119 -21.19 -2.91 -4.33
N ILE A 120 -21.30 -2.79 -3.00
CA ILE A 120 -20.45 -3.53 -2.06
C ILE A 120 -21.00 -4.96 -1.94
N PRO A 121 -20.20 -5.99 -2.31
CA PRO A 121 -20.59 -7.39 -2.15
C PRO A 121 -20.88 -7.71 -0.68
N SER A 122 -21.86 -8.58 -0.41
CA SER A 122 -22.33 -8.92 0.94
C SER A 122 -21.22 -9.54 1.79
N ASP A 123 -20.41 -10.42 1.22
CA ASP A 123 -19.27 -11.07 1.88
C ASP A 123 -18.21 -10.06 2.31
N ILE A 124 -17.85 -9.10 1.46
CA ILE A 124 -16.89 -8.03 1.80
C ILE A 124 -17.49 -7.10 2.86
N LYS A 125 -18.79 -6.80 2.78
CA LYS A 125 -19.49 -6.00 3.78
C LYS A 125 -19.43 -6.66 5.16
N GLU A 126 -19.69 -7.96 5.25
CA GLU A 126 -19.64 -8.74 6.49
C GLU A 126 -18.21 -8.76 7.08
N GLU A 127 -17.19 -8.96 6.25
CA GLU A 127 -15.79 -8.92 6.67
C GLU A 127 -15.42 -7.54 7.26
N ILE A 128 -15.83 -6.43 6.61
CA ILE A 128 -15.60 -5.07 7.10
C ILE A 128 -16.32 -4.83 8.43
N VAL A 129 -17.56 -5.26 8.57
CA VAL A 129 -18.34 -5.15 9.81
C VAL A 129 -17.64 -5.93 10.94
N ARG A 130 -17.21 -7.15 10.69
CA ARG A 130 -16.46 -7.99 11.65
C ARG A 130 -15.18 -7.31 12.13
N VAL A 131 -14.36 -6.82 11.22
CA VAL A 131 -13.11 -6.12 11.57
C VAL A 131 -13.40 -4.80 12.29
N SER A 132 -14.37 -4.03 11.81
CA SER A 132 -14.77 -2.77 12.47
C SER A 132 -15.20 -3.00 13.91
N LYS A 133 -16.01 -4.03 14.18
CA LYS A 133 -16.42 -4.41 15.55
C LYS A 133 -15.23 -4.78 16.42
N LYS A 134 -14.27 -5.57 15.90
CA LYS A 134 -13.03 -5.95 16.59
C LYS A 134 -12.22 -4.72 17.00
N LEU A 135 -12.14 -3.72 16.13
CA LEU A 135 -11.36 -2.50 16.35
C LEU A 135 -12.13 -1.39 17.11
N GLY A 136 -13.39 -1.61 17.44
CA GLY A 136 -14.24 -0.59 18.09
C GLY A 136 -14.63 0.56 17.16
N LEU A 137 -14.71 0.33 15.85
CA LEU A 137 -15.04 1.32 14.83
C LEU A 137 -16.53 1.25 14.45
N GLY A 138 -17.09 2.41 14.08
CA GLY A 138 -18.42 2.45 13.47
C GLY A 138 -18.40 1.86 12.06
N ALA A 139 -18.95 0.65 11.88
CA ALA A 139 -18.94 -0.08 10.62
C ALA A 139 -19.56 0.71 9.46
N ASP A 140 -20.67 1.40 9.70
CA ASP A 140 -21.35 2.22 8.68
C ASP A 140 -20.45 3.32 8.13
N ASN A 141 -19.66 3.97 8.98
CA ASN A 141 -18.70 4.99 8.53
C ASN A 141 -17.61 4.40 7.65
N GLN A 142 -17.11 3.19 7.99
CA GLN A 142 -16.13 2.52 7.15
C GLN A 142 -16.74 2.13 5.79
N LEU A 143 -17.94 1.58 5.77
CA LEU A 143 -18.65 1.22 4.54
C LEU A 143 -18.98 2.44 3.66
N LYS A 144 -19.36 3.58 4.27
CA LYS A 144 -19.59 4.85 3.56
C LYS A 144 -18.30 5.45 2.98
N GLY A 145 -17.14 5.04 3.50
CA GLY A 145 -15.83 5.43 2.96
C GLY A 145 -15.51 4.82 1.59
N ILE A 146 -16.13 3.69 1.23
CA ILE A 146 -15.91 3.02 -0.07
C ILE A 146 -16.51 3.85 -1.21
N GLY A 147 -15.74 4.04 -2.29
CA GLY A 147 -16.10 4.93 -3.40
C GLY A 147 -15.78 6.39 -3.11
N SER A 148 -14.79 6.67 -2.25
CA SER A 148 -14.26 8.00 -1.96
C SER A 148 -12.75 8.10 -2.23
N LEU A 149 -12.31 9.25 -2.71
CA LEU A 149 -10.94 9.47 -3.15
C LEU A 149 -9.94 9.54 -1.99
N GLY A 150 -10.25 10.35 -0.99
CA GLY A 150 -9.32 10.66 0.09
C GLY A 150 -8.52 11.94 -0.12
N GLY A 151 -7.39 12.00 0.55
CA GLY A 151 -6.48 13.14 0.53
C GLY A 151 -5.03 12.71 0.34
N GLY A 152 -4.11 13.63 0.55
CA GLY A 152 -2.70 13.40 0.32
C GLY A 152 -2.37 13.36 -1.18
N ASN A 153 -1.64 12.33 -1.60
CA ASN A 153 -1.24 12.12 -2.99
C ASN A 153 -2.27 11.36 -3.84
N HIS A 154 -3.52 11.18 -3.36
CA HIS A 154 -4.59 10.53 -4.12
C HIS A 154 -5.11 11.44 -5.22
N PHE A 155 -5.39 10.85 -6.39
CA PHE A 155 -5.85 11.59 -7.57
C PHE A 155 -6.78 10.76 -8.46
N ILE A 156 -7.51 11.48 -9.33
CA ILE A 156 -8.26 10.95 -10.46
C ILE A 156 -7.80 11.75 -11.67
N GLU A 157 -7.35 11.07 -12.72
CA GLU A 157 -6.87 11.72 -13.93
C GLU A 157 -7.28 10.96 -15.20
N ILE A 158 -7.31 11.67 -16.31
CA ILE A 158 -7.42 11.10 -17.65
C ILE A 158 -6.09 11.33 -18.35
N ASN A 159 -5.41 10.25 -18.67
CA ASN A 159 -4.19 10.26 -19.47
C ASN A 159 -4.50 9.96 -20.93
N GLN A 160 -3.72 10.50 -21.85
CA GLN A 160 -3.80 10.19 -23.27
C GLN A 160 -2.47 9.62 -23.76
N ALA A 161 -2.51 8.44 -24.36
CA ALA A 161 -1.36 7.84 -25.01
C ALA A 161 -1.11 8.46 -26.41
N GLU A 162 0.09 8.24 -26.97
CA GLU A 162 0.47 8.73 -28.30
C GLU A 162 -0.46 8.29 -29.43
N ASN A 163 -1.03 7.08 -29.31
CA ASN A 163 -1.99 6.54 -30.27
C ASN A 163 -3.40 7.17 -30.17
N GLY A 164 -3.61 8.09 -29.22
CA GLY A 164 -4.88 8.76 -28.96
C GLY A 164 -5.82 8.03 -27.99
N ASP A 165 -5.46 6.83 -27.50
CA ASP A 165 -6.25 6.14 -26.48
C ASP A 165 -6.22 6.93 -25.16
N LYS A 166 -7.38 7.05 -24.51
CA LYS A 166 -7.51 7.64 -23.18
C LYS A 166 -7.60 6.58 -22.10
N TYR A 167 -7.09 6.92 -20.94
CA TYR A 167 -7.03 6.07 -19.75
C TYR A 167 -7.54 6.83 -18.54
N LEU A 168 -8.53 6.28 -17.85
CA LEU A 168 -8.93 6.76 -16.52
C LEU A 168 -8.02 6.10 -15.49
N VAL A 169 -7.31 6.91 -14.73
CA VAL A 169 -6.44 6.45 -13.64
C VAL A 169 -6.94 7.01 -12.31
N ILE A 170 -7.09 6.13 -11.32
CA ILE A 170 -7.53 6.48 -9.97
C ILE A 170 -6.51 5.96 -8.97
N HIS A 171 -5.83 6.86 -8.27
CA HIS A 171 -4.95 6.55 -7.15
C HIS A 171 -5.67 6.75 -5.83
N SER A 172 -5.88 5.67 -5.08
CA SER A 172 -6.51 5.70 -3.74
C SER A 172 -6.22 4.39 -2.99
N GLY A 173 -6.55 4.35 -1.70
CA GLY A 173 -6.24 3.23 -0.82
C GLY A 173 -7.42 2.81 0.08
N SER A 174 -7.08 2.22 1.23
CA SER A 174 -8.03 1.69 2.22
C SER A 174 -8.63 2.73 3.16
N ARG A 175 -8.36 3.99 2.90
CA ARG A 175 -8.92 5.10 3.64
C ARG A 175 -8.62 4.97 5.16
N ASN A 176 -9.48 5.55 6.00
CA ASN A 176 -9.36 5.43 7.45
C ASN A 176 -9.40 3.97 7.94
N PHE A 177 -10.03 3.06 7.20
CA PHE A 177 -10.14 1.66 7.60
C PHE A 177 -8.78 0.98 7.71
N GLY A 178 -7.92 1.10 6.68
CA GLY A 178 -6.57 0.55 6.73
C GLY A 178 -5.67 1.23 7.77
N LEU A 179 -5.80 2.55 7.93
CA LEU A 179 -5.10 3.30 8.99
C LEU A 179 -5.41 2.73 10.38
N GLN A 180 -6.68 2.47 10.68
CA GLN A 180 -7.10 1.93 11.99
C GLN A 180 -6.61 0.49 12.19
N ILE A 181 -6.61 -0.33 11.15
CA ILE A 181 -6.04 -1.68 11.20
C ILE A 181 -4.53 -1.62 11.49
N CYS A 182 -3.78 -0.81 10.76
CA CYS A 182 -2.34 -0.66 10.97
C CYS A 182 -2.04 -0.19 12.42
N ASN A 183 -2.71 0.86 12.88
CA ASN A 183 -2.53 1.42 14.21
C ASN A 183 -2.87 0.41 15.33
N TYR A 184 -3.98 -0.31 15.18
CA TYR A 184 -4.38 -1.34 16.13
C TYR A 184 -3.30 -2.42 16.26
N HIS A 185 -2.86 -2.97 15.14
CA HIS A 185 -1.87 -4.05 15.15
C HIS A 185 -0.47 -3.56 15.53
N GLN A 186 -0.08 -2.34 15.20
CA GLN A 186 1.18 -1.76 15.69
C GLN A 186 1.17 -1.55 17.20
N LYS A 187 0.02 -1.18 17.79
CA LYS A 187 -0.16 -1.12 19.24
C LYS A 187 -0.06 -2.51 19.88
N GLN A 188 -0.67 -3.53 19.27
CA GLN A 188 -0.54 -4.92 19.72
C GLN A 188 0.92 -5.40 19.65
N ALA A 189 1.65 -5.06 18.58
CA ALA A 189 3.06 -5.37 18.43
C ALA A 189 3.90 -4.76 19.58
N TYR A 190 3.68 -3.50 19.90
CA TYR A 190 4.38 -2.86 21.02
C TYR A 190 4.05 -3.51 22.36
N GLN A 191 2.79 -3.84 22.62
CA GLN A 191 2.39 -4.52 23.87
C GLN A 191 3.02 -5.91 23.97
N TYR A 192 3.02 -6.67 22.88
CA TYR A 192 3.66 -7.98 22.78
C TYR A 192 5.16 -7.90 23.08
N CYS A 193 5.90 -7.06 22.35
CA CYS A 193 7.34 -6.89 22.54
C CYS A 193 7.67 -6.43 23.97
N ARG A 194 6.86 -5.54 24.55
CA ARG A 194 7.03 -5.08 25.93
C ARG A 194 6.85 -6.22 26.95
N GLN A 195 5.89 -7.11 26.73
CA GLN A 195 5.71 -8.28 27.59
C GLN A 195 6.89 -9.25 27.49
N GLN A 196 7.38 -9.52 26.26
CA GLN A 196 8.56 -10.36 26.06
C GLN A 196 9.81 -9.75 26.71
N TYR A 197 9.98 -8.42 26.58
CA TYR A 197 11.08 -7.68 27.20
C TYR A 197 11.08 -7.84 28.74
N LYS A 198 9.92 -7.69 29.39
CA LYS A 198 9.78 -7.89 30.83
C LYS A 198 10.11 -9.32 31.24
N LYS A 199 9.55 -10.33 30.55
CA LYS A 199 9.84 -11.75 30.83
C LYS A 199 11.34 -12.07 30.72
N ALA A 200 12.01 -11.52 29.69
CA ALA A 200 13.44 -11.72 29.53
C ALA A 200 14.25 -11.07 30.66
N ALA A 201 13.87 -9.85 31.09
CA ALA A 201 14.50 -9.17 32.21
C ALA A 201 14.34 -9.96 33.53
N ASP A 202 13.14 -10.50 33.80
CA ASP A 202 12.86 -11.33 34.98
C ASP A 202 13.68 -12.64 34.99
N LEU A 203 14.11 -13.12 33.82
CA LEU A 203 14.92 -14.33 33.63
C LEU A 203 16.40 -14.02 33.39
N GLU A 204 16.83 -12.76 33.51
CA GLU A 204 18.19 -12.27 33.21
C GLU A 204 18.66 -12.62 31.77
N LEU A 205 17.70 -12.77 30.84
CA LEU A 205 17.98 -13.06 29.43
C LEU A 205 18.12 -11.77 28.61
N LYS A 206 19.03 -11.80 27.64
CA LYS A 206 19.21 -10.69 26.68
C LYS A 206 18.17 -10.77 25.58
N VAL A 207 17.49 -9.67 25.31
CA VAL A 207 16.62 -9.53 24.11
C VAL A 207 17.41 -8.99 22.92
N GLU A 208 17.06 -9.48 21.72
CA GLU A 208 17.74 -9.12 20.47
C GLU A 208 17.11 -7.91 19.75
N TYR A 209 16.27 -7.10 20.43
CA TYR A 209 15.62 -5.94 19.83
C TYR A 209 15.43 -4.81 20.82
N ASP A 210 15.41 -3.59 20.30
CA ASP A 210 15.11 -2.39 21.08
C ASP A 210 13.59 -2.19 21.15
N LEU A 211 13.09 -1.89 22.35
CA LEU A 211 11.66 -1.66 22.54
C LEU A 211 11.27 -0.28 22.00
N ASN A 212 10.63 -0.26 20.84
CA ASN A 212 10.20 0.94 20.14
C ASN A 212 8.76 0.80 19.65
N LYS A 213 7.92 1.83 19.83
CA LYS A 213 6.51 1.82 19.40
C LYS A 213 6.35 1.65 17.88
N SER A 214 7.26 2.19 17.08
CA SER A 214 7.18 2.19 15.63
C SER A 214 7.73 0.92 14.99
N ASN A 215 8.69 0.24 15.66
CA ASN A 215 9.47 -0.87 15.11
C ASN A 215 9.25 -2.21 15.86
N SER A 216 8.27 -2.24 16.78
CA SER A 216 7.84 -3.49 17.41
C SER A 216 7.13 -4.39 16.41
N PHE A 217 7.30 -5.69 16.56
CA PHE A 217 6.80 -6.71 15.63
C PHE A 217 5.74 -7.60 16.24
N LEU A 218 5.00 -8.28 15.38
CA LEU A 218 4.11 -9.39 15.68
C LEU A 218 4.73 -10.68 15.21
N GLU A 219 4.42 -11.79 15.90
CA GLU A 219 4.74 -13.15 15.47
C GLU A 219 3.63 -14.13 15.84
N GLY A 220 3.67 -15.33 15.28
CA GLY A 220 2.71 -16.40 15.57
C GLY A 220 1.26 -15.98 15.34
N LYS A 221 0.39 -16.24 16.33
CA LYS A 221 -1.04 -15.94 16.24
C LYS A 221 -1.35 -14.47 15.99
N LEU A 222 -0.60 -13.56 16.61
CA LEU A 222 -0.82 -12.11 16.43
C LEU A 222 -0.48 -11.66 15.00
N ALA A 223 0.57 -12.20 14.40
CA ALA A 223 0.88 -11.95 12.99
C ALA A 223 -0.21 -12.50 12.07
N ALA A 224 -0.70 -13.73 12.33
CA ALA A 224 -1.80 -14.31 11.56
C ALA A 224 -3.09 -13.48 11.63
N GLU A 225 -3.42 -12.94 12.79
CA GLU A 225 -4.57 -12.04 12.96
C GLU A 225 -4.39 -10.72 12.17
N TYR A 226 -3.18 -10.16 12.17
CA TYR A 226 -2.87 -8.99 11.34
C TYR A 226 -3.04 -9.29 9.86
N TYR A 227 -2.53 -10.43 9.38
CA TYR A 227 -2.66 -10.80 7.96
C TYR A 227 -4.12 -10.97 7.53
N GLN A 228 -4.97 -11.53 8.39
CA GLN A 228 -6.41 -11.65 8.11
C GLN A 228 -7.08 -10.27 7.98
N ASP A 229 -6.84 -9.36 8.93
CA ASP A 229 -7.44 -8.02 8.91
C ASP A 229 -6.88 -7.18 7.75
N MET A 230 -5.59 -7.33 7.44
CA MET A 230 -4.95 -6.66 6.31
C MET A 230 -5.54 -7.11 4.97
N LYS A 231 -5.83 -8.41 4.78
CA LYS A 231 -6.52 -8.90 3.58
C LYS A 231 -7.89 -8.25 3.39
N VAL A 232 -8.62 -7.97 4.47
CA VAL A 232 -9.90 -7.24 4.39
C VAL A 232 -9.66 -5.79 3.96
N ALA A 233 -8.60 -5.12 4.48
CA ALA A 233 -8.23 -3.79 4.03
C ALA A 233 -7.78 -3.76 2.55
N GLN A 234 -7.12 -4.81 2.07
CA GLN A 234 -6.76 -4.93 0.66
C GLN A 234 -8.01 -5.02 -0.23
N LYS A 235 -8.97 -5.88 0.11
CA LYS A 235 -10.26 -5.98 -0.60
C LYS A 235 -11.03 -4.64 -0.58
N TYR A 236 -11.02 -3.97 0.57
CA TYR A 236 -11.61 -2.65 0.73
C TYR A 236 -11.02 -1.64 -0.26
N ALA A 237 -9.69 -1.54 -0.35
CA ALA A 237 -9.02 -0.57 -1.20
C ALA A 237 -9.25 -0.86 -2.70
N ASP A 238 -9.18 -2.15 -3.10
CA ASP A 238 -9.48 -2.56 -4.48
C ASP A 238 -10.91 -2.18 -4.87
N LEU A 239 -11.87 -2.44 -3.98
CA LEU A 239 -13.28 -2.12 -4.19
C LEU A 239 -13.53 -0.60 -4.19
N ASN A 240 -12.83 0.14 -3.31
CA ASN A 240 -12.89 1.60 -3.26
C ASN A 240 -12.56 2.22 -4.61
N ARG A 241 -11.41 1.83 -5.21
CA ARG A 241 -10.99 2.31 -6.55
C ARG A 241 -11.95 1.87 -7.64
N LYS A 242 -12.38 0.60 -7.63
CA LYS A 242 -13.31 0.03 -8.62
C LYS A 242 -14.63 0.79 -8.64
N ILE A 243 -15.24 1.05 -7.48
CA ILE A 243 -16.53 1.76 -7.39
C ILE A 243 -16.41 3.20 -7.88
N MET A 244 -15.30 3.90 -7.62
CA MET A 244 -15.07 5.23 -8.19
C MET A 244 -14.97 5.18 -9.72
N ALA A 245 -14.23 4.20 -10.27
CA ALA A 245 -14.10 4.02 -11.71
C ALA A 245 -15.47 3.75 -12.37
N GLU A 246 -16.25 2.82 -11.81
CA GLU A 246 -17.59 2.49 -12.31
C GLU A 246 -18.52 3.71 -12.33
N ARG A 247 -18.52 4.55 -11.28
CA ARG A 247 -19.33 5.76 -11.22
C ARG A 247 -18.91 6.80 -12.27
N ILE A 248 -17.61 6.93 -12.53
CA ILE A 248 -17.10 7.86 -13.55
C ILE A 248 -17.43 7.34 -14.95
N LEU A 249 -17.26 6.05 -15.21
CA LEU A 249 -17.58 5.43 -16.49
C LEU A 249 -19.09 5.53 -16.81
N GLU A 250 -19.94 5.30 -15.81
CA GLU A 250 -21.40 5.45 -15.92
C GLU A 250 -21.80 6.90 -16.23
N PHE A 251 -21.17 7.90 -15.59
CA PHE A 251 -21.38 9.31 -15.91
C PHE A 251 -20.94 9.67 -17.34
N LEU A 252 -19.86 9.07 -17.81
CA LEU A 252 -19.35 9.28 -19.18
C LEU A 252 -20.12 8.47 -20.23
N GLU A 253 -21.03 7.59 -19.82
CA GLU A 253 -21.72 6.62 -20.70
C GLU A 253 -20.74 5.76 -21.50
N LEU A 254 -19.63 5.34 -20.86
CA LEU A 254 -18.56 4.57 -21.45
C LEU A 254 -18.37 3.22 -20.75
N GLU A 255 -17.94 2.23 -21.53
CA GLU A 255 -17.41 0.97 -21.01
C GLU A 255 -15.89 0.93 -21.18
N ALA A 256 -15.19 0.42 -20.17
CA ALA A 256 -13.76 0.24 -20.26
C ALA A 256 -13.42 -0.95 -21.17
N LEU A 257 -12.57 -0.73 -22.17
CA LEU A 257 -12.06 -1.79 -23.06
C LEU A 257 -11.19 -2.81 -22.31
N ALA A 258 -10.53 -2.36 -21.24
CA ALA A 258 -9.76 -3.19 -20.31
C ALA A 258 -9.54 -2.42 -19.01
N SER A 259 -9.44 -3.14 -17.89
CA SER A 259 -9.07 -2.54 -16.61
C SER A 259 -8.09 -3.45 -15.85
N PHE A 260 -7.23 -2.83 -15.05
CA PHE A 260 -6.34 -3.53 -14.14
C PHE A 260 -6.03 -2.65 -12.92
N GLN A 261 -5.44 -3.23 -11.88
CA GLN A 261 -5.01 -2.50 -10.70
C GLN A 261 -3.54 -2.81 -10.39
N THR A 262 -2.81 -1.80 -9.90
CA THR A 262 -1.49 -1.94 -9.29
C THR A 262 -1.55 -1.56 -7.83
N ARG A 263 -0.75 -2.21 -6.99
CA ARG A 263 -0.72 -2.02 -5.54
C ARG A 263 0.70 -1.72 -5.10
N HIS A 264 0.90 -0.85 -4.10
CA HIS A 264 2.24 -0.48 -3.66
C HIS A 264 2.44 -0.37 -2.14
N ASN A 265 1.43 -0.70 -1.32
CA ASN A 265 1.53 -0.80 0.14
C ASN A 265 0.82 -2.08 0.60
N TYR A 266 1.47 -3.22 0.44
CA TYR A 266 0.81 -4.49 0.70
C TYR A 266 1.78 -5.63 1.00
N ILE A 267 1.25 -6.73 1.51
CA ILE A 267 1.93 -8.03 1.50
C ILE A 267 1.27 -8.85 0.40
N ASN A 268 2.06 -9.31 -0.54
CA ASN A 268 1.62 -10.36 -1.46
C ASN A 268 1.89 -11.72 -0.79
N PHE A 269 0.83 -12.47 -0.55
CA PHE A 269 0.92 -13.77 0.11
C PHE A 269 1.25 -14.93 -0.86
N GLU A 270 1.35 -14.65 -2.15
CA GLU A 270 1.78 -15.62 -3.17
C GLU A 270 3.31 -15.63 -3.31
N ASP A 271 3.93 -14.45 -3.39
CA ASP A 271 5.38 -14.30 -3.47
C ASP A 271 6.06 -14.07 -2.12
N HIS A 272 5.27 -13.94 -1.03
CA HIS A 272 5.73 -13.68 0.33
C HIS A 272 6.61 -12.42 0.45
N ILE A 273 6.26 -11.35 -0.29
CA ILE A 273 7.00 -10.08 -0.25
C ILE A 273 6.14 -8.97 0.35
N ILE A 274 6.74 -8.25 1.30
CA ILE A 274 6.23 -6.99 1.85
C ILE A 274 6.64 -5.88 0.89
N ARG A 275 5.70 -4.99 0.55
CA ARG A 275 5.95 -3.82 -0.30
C ARG A 275 5.39 -2.56 0.31
N LYS A 276 6.18 -1.48 0.29
CA LYS A 276 5.74 -0.13 0.67
C LYS A 276 6.26 0.90 -0.33
N GLY A 277 5.34 1.51 -1.07
CA GLY A 277 5.70 2.38 -2.20
C GLY A 277 6.39 1.63 -3.34
N ALA A 278 6.15 0.33 -3.46
CA ALA A 278 6.76 -0.53 -4.47
C ALA A 278 5.71 -1.44 -5.10
N VAL A 279 5.73 -1.59 -6.42
CA VAL A 279 4.85 -2.49 -7.16
C VAL A 279 5.59 -3.79 -7.49
N SER A 280 4.84 -4.90 -7.63
CA SER A 280 5.36 -6.12 -8.23
C SER A 280 5.60 -5.93 -9.73
N ALA A 281 6.52 -6.70 -10.28
CA ALA A 281 6.84 -6.70 -11.71
C ALA A 281 7.10 -8.13 -12.21
N HIS A 282 6.18 -9.04 -11.86
CA HIS A 282 6.25 -10.42 -12.34
C HIS A 282 6.18 -10.48 -13.86
N GLN A 283 6.59 -11.59 -14.43
CA GLN A 283 6.56 -11.79 -15.88
C GLN A 283 5.18 -11.45 -16.46
N ASP A 284 5.14 -10.55 -17.44
CA ASP A 284 3.93 -10.07 -18.13
C ASP A 284 2.90 -9.29 -17.27
N GLU A 285 3.19 -9.03 -16.01
CA GLU A 285 2.35 -8.22 -15.13
C GLU A 285 2.23 -6.78 -15.68
N LYS A 286 1.00 -6.25 -15.74
CA LYS A 286 0.78 -4.85 -16.12
C LYS A 286 1.12 -3.93 -14.96
N ILE A 287 1.94 -2.93 -15.24
CA ILE A 287 2.44 -1.98 -14.24
C ILE A 287 2.08 -0.57 -14.69
N LEU A 288 1.60 0.26 -13.77
CA LEU A 288 1.41 1.68 -13.96
C LEU A 288 2.35 2.45 -13.02
N ILE A 289 3.21 3.29 -13.59
CA ILE A 289 4.20 4.10 -12.87
C ILE A 289 3.82 5.56 -13.07
N PRO A 290 3.25 6.25 -12.03
CA PRO A 290 2.94 7.66 -12.13
C PRO A 290 4.22 8.48 -12.14
N LEU A 291 4.28 9.49 -13.01
CA LEU A 291 5.39 10.44 -13.08
C LEU A 291 5.02 11.74 -12.34
N ASN A 292 4.16 12.51 -12.94
CA ASN A 292 3.61 13.75 -12.38
C ASN A 292 2.34 14.13 -13.16
N MET A 293 1.62 15.16 -12.69
CA MET A 293 0.33 15.58 -13.30
C MET A 293 0.45 16.14 -14.73
N ARG A 294 1.65 16.54 -15.17
CA ARG A 294 1.89 17.03 -16.53
C ARG A 294 2.25 15.89 -17.48
N ASP A 295 3.14 15.01 -17.03
CA ASP A 295 3.75 13.97 -17.88
C ASP A 295 2.98 12.63 -17.78
N GLY A 296 1.97 12.57 -16.88
CA GLY A 296 1.07 11.42 -16.73
C GLY A 296 1.75 10.20 -16.09
N SER A 297 1.55 9.03 -16.71
CA SER A 297 2.03 7.74 -16.18
C SER A 297 2.61 6.87 -17.28
N ILE A 298 3.56 6.02 -16.92
CA ILE A 298 4.11 4.99 -17.82
C ILE A 298 3.32 3.69 -17.61
N LEU A 299 2.78 3.15 -18.71
CA LEU A 299 2.24 1.79 -18.75
C LEU A 299 3.34 0.84 -19.21
N ALA A 300 3.68 -0.13 -18.35
CA ALA A 300 4.76 -1.08 -18.61
C ALA A 300 4.30 -2.53 -18.40
N ARG A 301 5.17 -3.47 -18.76
CA ARG A 301 5.05 -4.89 -18.41
C ARG A 301 6.25 -5.32 -17.60
N GLY A 302 6.01 -6.11 -16.57
CA GLY A 302 7.04 -6.76 -15.80
C GLY A 302 7.82 -7.75 -16.64
N LEU A 303 9.14 -7.78 -16.46
CA LEU A 303 10.02 -8.74 -17.12
C LEU A 303 10.24 -10.00 -16.28
N GLY A 304 9.74 -9.99 -15.02
CA GLY A 304 10.09 -10.99 -14.04
C GLY A 304 11.57 -10.88 -13.63
N ASN A 305 11.83 -10.76 -12.35
CA ASN A 305 13.19 -10.76 -11.84
C ASN A 305 13.26 -11.78 -10.70
N PRO A 306 14.17 -12.76 -10.74
CA PRO A 306 14.31 -13.77 -9.68
C PRO A 306 14.95 -13.23 -8.38
N ASP A 307 15.53 -11.99 -8.39
CA ASP A 307 16.23 -11.40 -7.24
C ASP A 307 15.31 -10.58 -6.31
#